data_924156a8a6357555314a24927ca4315e
#
_entry.id   924156a8a6357555314a24927ca4315e
#
_cell.length_a   1.000
_cell.length_b   1.000
_cell.length_c   1.000
_cell.angle_alpha   90.00
_cell.angle_beta   90.00
_cell.angle_gamma   90.00
#
_symmetry.space_group_name_H-M   'P 1'
#
loop_
_entity.id
_entity.type
_entity.pdbx_description
1 polymer ?
#
loop_
_entity_poly.entity_id
_entity_poly.type
_entity_poly.pdbx_seq_one_letter_code
_entity_poly.pdbx_strand_id
1 'polypeptide(L)'
;MSVLQKITERVRPNPANLPVVLELDLARGVLTHAPTSPIEALKQRTATTLRDIREGLAHAEKDDHVVGLAVHIGTAPLPLGDADEVAELIAAFTKPTIAWTETFGELSGHSSAYRIACAADEIWLQPTGTVGFSGFHASMTLFRGTLEKVGVTPHFEQRKEYKSAAETFGGREISDANREQTQRLVDSLLEHAIGDVASARNLDEDTVRGLVDQSPIGAEQALEAGLIDHVGYRDEVYTAMRERWGTERRTRGDDRSGEARHAIHPSYVNRYNQRAQTTGRLSRMFATDRPAIGVVSAIGNIVLGPSTPGVGGTPCGCDTLSAQLRSARHDDSVQAVVLRVDSGGGSAVGSDQVRREVLQLREAGKPVIASMGNVAASGGYFIAMGADRIVANPSTITGSIGVLGGKFILAGLHERIGLVREGADAGARAGMWSEREFTDDELDVLNAWLDEVYSDFTTKAAQDRGMPIDELEPLARGRVWTGADAAERGLVDHVGGLATALRVAAEHAGAKPGELAIRTLPQMPWLDQLRPPESSETHASAVGWDLGPDGLFRAAARMLGMEAPAGVLSLPWTPHIRS
;
A
#
# COMPACT_ATOMS: atom_id res chain seq x y z
N MET A 1 9.10 -38.79 26.44
CA MET A 1 9.30 -37.38 26.00
C MET A 1 7.99 -36.84 25.44
N SER A 2 7.39 -35.85 26.09
CA SER A 2 6.06 -35.36 25.74
C SER A 2 6.13 -34.50 24.46
N VAL A 3 5.02 -34.43 23.72
CA VAL A 3 4.86 -33.57 22.51
C VAL A 3 5.20 -32.12 22.83
N LEU A 4 4.97 -31.66 24.05
CA LEU A 4 5.35 -30.32 24.55
C LEU A 4 6.89 -30.13 24.62
N GLN A 5 7.67 -31.16 24.98
CA GLN A 5 9.14 -31.07 24.95
C GLN A 5 9.69 -30.97 23.52
N LYS A 6 9.07 -31.66 22.55
CA LYS A 6 9.45 -31.56 21.13
C LYS A 6 9.07 -30.20 20.49
N ILE A 7 8.05 -29.54 21.01
CA ILE A 7 7.65 -28.18 20.55
C ILE A 7 8.59 -27.11 21.14
N THR A 8 9.00 -27.26 22.40
CA THR A 8 9.96 -26.34 23.05
C THR A 8 11.39 -26.51 22.51
N GLU A 9 11.80 -27.71 22.08
CA GLU A 9 13.10 -27.89 21.43
C GLU A 9 13.21 -27.30 20.01
N ARG A 10 12.10 -27.08 19.30
CA ARG A 10 12.08 -26.39 18.00
C ARG A 10 12.18 -24.87 18.11
N VAL A 11 11.95 -24.29 19.27
CA VAL A 11 12.20 -22.88 19.59
C VAL A 11 13.50 -22.82 20.37
N ARG A 12 14.65 -23.02 19.72
CA ARG A 12 15.95 -22.82 20.39
C ARG A 12 16.07 -21.34 20.74
N PRO A 13 16.03 -20.98 22.05
CA PRO A 13 16.51 -19.68 22.47
C PRO A 13 17.98 -19.60 22.07
N ASN A 14 18.54 -18.37 21.94
CA ASN A 14 19.96 -18.15 21.71
C ASN A 14 20.77 -18.88 22.80
N PRO A 15 21.23 -20.15 22.58
CA PRO A 15 21.68 -21.01 23.66
C PRO A 15 23.09 -20.64 24.15
N ALA A 16 23.72 -19.66 23.53
CA ALA A 16 25.08 -19.24 23.80
C ALA A 16 25.19 -17.75 24.15
N ASN A 17 24.08 -17.04 24.32
CA ASN A 17 24.05 -15.58 24.55
C ASN A 17 24.85 -14.82 23.49
N LEU A 18 24.76 -15.26 22.23
CA LEU A 18 25.46 -14.64 21.09
C LEU A 18 24.82 -13.30 20.71
N PRO A 19 25.59 -12.36 20.17
CA PRO A 19 25.03 -11.16 19.55
C PRO A 19 24.01 -11.53 18.45
N VAL A 20 22.85 -10.89 18.48
CA VAL A 20 21.77 -11.14 17.54
C VAL A 20 21.92 -10.19 16.35
N VAL A 21 21.96 -10.73 15.13
CA VAL A 21 21.81 -9.98 13.89
C VAL A 21 20.41 -10.25 13.37
N LEU A 22 19.61 -9.19 13.22
CA LEU A 22 18.30 -9.33 12.59
C LEU A 22 18.44 -9.55 11.09
N GLU A 23 17.58 -10.38 10.54
CA GLU A 23 17.49 -10.62 9.09
C GLU A 23 16.13 -10.18 8.57
N LEU A 24 16.13 -9.25 7.63
CA LEU A 24 14.97 -8.86 6.83
C LEU A 24 15.15 -9.41 5.43
N ASP A 25 14.40 -10.44 5.07
CA ASP A 25 14.48 -11.10 3.77
C ASP A 25 13.27 -10.69 2.91
N LEU A 26 13.46 -9.70 2.04
CA LEU A 26 12.42 -9.15 1.18
C LEU A 26 12.06 -10.09 0.02
N ALA A 27 12.96 -11.01 -0.36
CA ALA A 27 12.65 -12.04 -1.36
C ALA A 27 11.49 -12.97 -0.95
N ARG A 28 11.17 -13.01 0.35
CA ARG A 28 10.02 -13.78 0.88
C ARG A 28 8.69 -13.05 0.74
N GLY A 29 8.71 -11.82 0.26
CA GLY A 29 7.57 -10.92 0.15
C GLY A 29 7.29 -10.14 1.44
N VAL A 30 6.72 -8.97 1.27
CA VAL A 30 6.24 -8.11 2.35
C VAL A 30 4.73 -7.93 2.21
N LEU A 31 4.02 -8.04 3.33
CA LEU A 31 2.58 -7.85 3.41
C LEU A 31 2.27 -6.53 4.12
N THR A 32 1.50 -5.69 3.48
CA THR A 32 1.08 -4.39 4.03
C THR A 32 -0.14 -4.50 4.93
N HIS A 33 -0.93 -5.56 4.74
CA HIS A 33 -2.14 -5.83 5.52
C HIS A 33 -2.25 -7.31 5.88
N ALA A 34 -3.08 -7.62 6.87
CA ALA A 34 -3.36 -9.00 7.25
C ALA A 34 -4.10 -9.73 6.13
N PRO A 35 -3.79 -11.03 5.89
CA PRO A 35 -4.51 -11.83 4.91
C PRO A 35 -6.01 -11.81 5.15
N THR A 36 -6.79 -11.58 4.10
CA THR A 36 -8.25 -11.46 4.17
C THR A 36 -8.96 -12.82 4.09
N SER A 37 -8.22 -13.89 3.75
CA SER A 37 -8.77 -15.25 3.66
C SER A 37 -7.79 -16.31 4.19
N PRO A 38 -8.28 -17.49 4.65
CA PRO A 38 -7.43 -18.60 5.07
C PRO A 38 -6.48 -19.12 3.98
N ILE A 39 -6.91 -19.06 2.72
CA ILE A 39 -6.10 -19.48 1.56
C ILE A 39 -4.95 -18.49 1.34
N GLU A 40 -5.23 -17.22 1.44
CA GLU A 40 -4.22 -16.15 1.36
C GLU A 40 -3.21 -16.27 2.50
N ALA A 41 -3.69 -16.46 3.73
CA ALA A 41 -2.85 -16.69 4.90
C ALA A 41 -1.92 -17.92 4.74
N LEU A 42 -2.40 -18.98 4.06
CA LEU A 42 -1.59 -20.17 3.79
C LEU A 42 -0.52 -19.89 2.72
N LYS A 43 -0.86 -19.18 1.64
CA LYS A 43 0.07 -18.81 0.56
C LYS A 43 1.16 -17.87 1.05
N GLN A 44 0.82 -16.98 1.98
CA GLN A 44 1.69 -15.91 2.48
C GLN A 44 2.37 -16.27 3.82
N ARG A 45 2.34 -17.53 4.20
CA ARG A 45 2.82 -18.02 5.50
C ARG A 45 4.29 -17.71 5.82
N THR A 46 5.08 -17.42 4.80
CA THR A 46 6.51 -17.10 4.96
C THR A 46 6.82 -15.61 4.81
N ALA A 47 5.89 -14.83 4.30
CA ALA A 47 6.05 -13.39 4.13
C ALA A 47 6.11 -12.67 5.49
N THR A 48 6.80 -11.54 5.51
CA THR A 48 6.90 -10.67 6.68
C THR A 48 5.91 -9.53 6.53
N THR A 49 5.18 -9.16 7.58
CA THR A 49 4.28 -8.00 7.50
C THR A 49 5.05 -6.70 7.77
N LEU A 50 4.62 -5.58 7.17
CA LEU A 50 5.15 -4.24 7.54
C LEU A 50 5.04 -3.97 9.03
N ARG A 51 3.98 -4.48 9.65
CA ARG A 51 3.80 -4.43 11.10
C ARG A 51 4.92 -5.17 11.84
N ASP A 52 5.27 -6.40 11.41
CA ASP A 52 6.35 -7.18 12.03
C ASP A 52 7.69 -6.48 11.87
N ILE A 53 7.96 -5.84 10.72
CA ILE A 53 9.18 -5.07 10.49
C ILE A 53 9.23 -3.90 11.46
N ARG A 54 8.21 -3.05 11.49
CA ARG A 54 8.14 -1.89 12.37
C ARG A 54 8.28 -2.26 13.85
N GLU A 55 7.46 -3.22 14.33
CA GLU A 55 7.47 -3.62 15.74
C GLU A 55 8.76 -4.36 16.10
N GLY A 56 9.27 -5.20 15.19
CA GLY A 56 10.51 -5.94 15.37
C GLY A 56 11.73 -5.02 15.50
N LEU A 57 11.85 -4.03 14.61
CA LEU A 57 12.91 -3.03 14.67
C LEU A 57 12.77 -2.17 15.93
N ALA A 58 11.56 -1.72 16.28
CA ALA A 58 11.33 -0.94 17.50
C ALA A 58 11.63 -1.72 18.80
N HIS A 59 11.45 -3.04 18.83
CA HIS A 59 11.90 -3.88 19.93
C HIS A 59 13.42 -4.04 19.94
N ALA A 60 14.02 -4.19 18.76
CA ALA A 60 15.46 -4.36 18.58
C ALA A 60 16.28 -3.13 18.99
N GLU A 61 15.74 -1.92 18.80
CA GLU A 61 16.36 -0.68 19.29
C GLU A 61 16.65 -0.71 20.80
N LYS A 62 15.77 -1.36 21.56
CA LYS A 62 15.80 -1.44 23.02
C LYS A 62 16.53 -2.67 23.56
N ASP A 63 16.97 -3.57 22.67
CA ASP A 63 17.61 -4.83 23.05
C ASP A 63 19.12 -4.75 22.77
N ASP A 64 19.92 -4.63 23.80
CA ASP A 64 21.39 -4.55 23.69
C ASP A 64 22.03 -5.78 23.09
N HIS A 65 21.32 -6.94 23.04
CA HIS A 65 21.79 -8.15 22.37
C HIS A 65 21.70 -8.04 20.85
N VAL A 66 20.85 -7.18 20.31
CA VAL A 66 20.76 -6.93 18.86
C VAL A 66 21.88 -5.95 18.47
N VAL A 67 22.75 -6.38 17.56
CA VAL A 67 23.96 -5.64 17.17
C VAL A 67 23.88 -5.06 15.76
N GLY A 68 22.90 -5.47 14.94
CA GLY A 68 22.73 -4.95 13.60
C GLY A 68 21.60 -5.62 12.83
N LEU A 69 21.33 -5.12 11.64
CA LEU A 69 20.31 -5.59 10.70
C LEU A 69 20.96 -5.98 9.37
N ALA A 70 20.69 -7.17 8.89
CA ALA A 70 21.01 -7.63 7.54
C ALA A 70 19.74 -7.62 6.69
N VAL A 71 19.74 -6.91 5.57
CA VAL A 71 18.64 -6.83 4.63
C VAL A 71 18.99 -7.56 3.36
N HIS A 72 18.32 -8.68 3.10
CA HIS A 72 18.38 -9.34 1.81
C HIS A 72 17.31 -8.76 0.89
N ILE A 73 17.72 -8.06 -0.14
CA ILE A 73 16.80 -7.35 -1.06
C ILE A 73 16.09 -8.36 -1.96
N GLY A 74 16.84 -9.30 -2.56
CA GLY A 74 16.30 -10.27 -3.52
C GLY A 74 15.76 -9.61 -4.80
N THR A 75 14.99 -10.39 -5.56
CA THR A 75 14.43 -9.98 -6.85
C THR A 75 12.90 -9.82 -6.85
N ALA A 76 12.24 -9.97 -5.69
CA ALA A 76 10.78 -9.82 -5.61
C ALA A 76 10.40 -8.33 -5.70
N PRO A 77 9.63 -7.90 -6.71
CA PRO A 77 9.22 -6.52 -6.83
C PRO A 77 8.24 -6.17 -5.69
N LEU A 78 8.49 -5.09 -4.98
CA LEU A 78 7.53 -4.47 -4.09
C LEU A 78 6.80 -3.34 -4.80
N PRO A 79 5.51 -3.11 -4.54
CA PRO A 79 4.85 -1.87 -4.91
C PRO A 79 5.63 -0.65 -4.40
N LEU A 80 5.60 0.45 -5.14
CA LEU A 80 6.49 1.60 -4.86
C LEU A 80 6.27 2.20 -3.47
N GLY A 81 5.01 2.38 -3.04
CA GLY A 81 4.71 2.87 -1.71
C GLY A 81 5.14 1.91 -0.59
N ASP A 82 5.04 0.60 -0.82
CA ASP A 82 5.52 -0.39 0.14
C ASP A 82 7.05 -0.37 0.24
N ALA A 83 7.73 -0.15 -0.90
CA ALA A 83 9.18 0.01 -0.93
C ALA A 83 9.63 1.27 -0.15
N ASP A 84 8.92 2.39 -0.31
CA ASP A 84 9.17 3.61 0.45
C ASP A 84 9.01 3.38 1.96
N GLU A 85 7.96 2.66 2.40
CA GLU A 85 7.74 2.35 3.82
C GLU A 85 8.83 1.42 4.40
N VAL A 86 9.27 0.44 3.63
CA VAL A 86 10.37 -0.44 4.07
C VAL A 86 11.66 0.35 4.17
N ALA A 87 11.97 1.22 3.20
CA ALA A 87 13.14 2.10 3.22
C ALA A 87 13.10 3.05 4.43
N GLU A 88 11.95 3.69 4.71
CA GLU A 88 11.75 4.55 5.90
C GLU A 88 12.07 3.80 7.20
N LEU A 89 11.60 2.54 7.33
CA LEU A 89 11.83 1.74 8.52
C LEU A 89 13.31 1.31 8.68
N ILE A 90 14.01 1.03 7.58
CA ILE A 90 15.44 0.70 7.61
C ILE A 90 16.25 1.93 7.96
N ALA A 91 16.01 3.07 7.32
CA ALA A 91 16.71 4.33 7.56
C ALA A 91 16.50 4.87 8.98
N ALA A 92 15.35 4.58 9.61
CA ALA A 92 15.06 4.95 10.99
C ALA A 92 15.74 4.05 12.03
N PHE A 93 16.30 2.89 11.63
CA PHE A 93 16.96 1.97 12.54
C PHE A 93 18.37 2.47 12.89
N THR A 94 18.66 2.68 14.18
CA THR A 94 19.89 3.38 14.63
C THR A 94 21.11 2.47 14.77
N LYS A 95 20.91 1.13 14.75
CA LYS A 95 22.03 0.19 14.79
C LYS A 95 22.51 -0.12 13.37
N PRO A 96 23.78 -0.56 13.21
CA PRO A 96 24.37 -0.79 11.90
C PRO A 96 23.54 -1.69 10.98
N THR A 97 23.44 -1.33 9.71
CA THR A 97 22.65 -2.00 8.70
C THR A 97 23.49 -2.40 7.49
N ILE A 98 23.28 -3.61 6.98
CA ILE A 98 23.91 -4.11 5.74
C ILE A 98 22.81 -4.59 4.81
N ALA A 99 22.69 -3.99 3.63
CA ALA A 99 21.88 -4.52 2.54
C ALA A 99 22.74 -5.37 1.60
N TRP A 100 22.20 -6.48 1.13
CA TRP A 100 22.90 -7.31 0.17
C TRP A 100 21.92 -7.97 -0.81
N THR A 101 22.41 -8.22 -2.04
CA THR A 101 21.63 -8.91 -3.08
C THR A 101 22.54 -9.59 -4.09
N GLU A 102 21.98 -10.57 -4.78
CA GLU A 102 22.59 -11.19 -5.96
C GLU A 102 22.59 -10.20 -7.14
N THR A 103 21.51 -9.42 -7.30
CA THR A 103 21.37 -8.39 -8.34
C THR A 103 20.24 -7.44 -8.01
N PHE A 104 20.32 -6.19 -8.48
CA PHE A 104 19.21 -5.23 -8.52
C PHE A 104 18.52 -5.23 -9.90
N GLY A 105 18.42 -6.38 -10.55
CA GLY A 105 17.75 -6.58 -11.82
C GLY A 105 18.66 -7.19 -12.89
N GLU A 106 18.43 -8.46 -13.23
CA GLU A 106 19.25 -9.18 -14.20
C GLU A 106 18.88 -8.81 -15.65
N LEU A 107 17.59 -8.78 -15.97
CA LEU A 107 17.04 -8.47 -17.30
C LEU A 107 15.91 -7.42 -17.24
N SER A 108 15.69 -6.82 -16.08
CA SER A 108 14.68 -5.80 -15.85
C SER A 108 15.17 -4.78 -14.83
N GLY A 109 14.73 -3.53 -14.95
CA GLY A 109 15.00 -2.51 -13.94
C GLY A 109 14.29 -2.84 -12.62
N HIS A 110 14.97 -2.63 -11.50
CA HIS A 110 14.42 -2.75 -10.16
C HIS A 110 14.81 -1.53 -9.32
N SER A 111 14.43 -0.34 -9.80
CA SER A 111 14.74 0.94 -9.16
C SER A 111 14.25 0.99 -7.71
N SER A 112 13.10 0.40 -7.40
CA SER A 112 12.58 0.30 -6.03
C SER A 112 13.47 -0.56 -5.12
N ALA A 113 14.00 -1.66 -5.63
CA ALA A 113 14.88 -2.55 -4.87
C ALA A 113 16.22 -1.86 -4.51
N TYR A 114 16.81 -1.13 -5.45
CA TYR A 114 18.03 -0.37 -5.18
C TYR A 114 17.79 0.78 -4.19
N ARG A 115 16.66 1.50 -4.30
CA ARG A 115 16.27 2.54 -3.32
C ARG A 115 16.13 1.98 -1.90
N ILE A 116 15.55 0.79 -1.73
CA ILE A 116 15.49 0.13 -0.41
C ILE A 116 16.91 -0.14 0.11
N ALA A 117 17.83 -0.61 -0.74
CA ALA A 117 19.21 -0.86 -0.34
C ALA A 117 19.92 0.42 0.08
N CYS A 118 19.65 1.55 -0.58
CA CYS A 118 20.19 2.86 -0.22
C CYS A 118 19.77 3.35 1.18
N ALA A 119 18.76 2.74 1.79
CA ALA A 119 18.39 3.04 3.17
C ALA A 119 19.29 2.36 4.23
N ALA A 120 20.19 1.45 3.81
CA ALA A 120 21.15 0.79 4.67
C ALA A 120 22.50 1.54 4.67
N ASP A 121 23.31 1.32 5.74
CA ASP A 121 24.64 1.95 5.86
C ASP A 121 25.64 1.40 4.85
N GLU A 122 25.51 0.11 4.46
CA GLU A 122 26.39 -0.54 3.49
C GLU A 122 25.59 -1.38 2.50
N ILE A 123 26.02 -1.39 1.23
CA ILE A 123 25.41 -2.16 0.15
C ILE A 123 26.42 -3.14 -0.42
N TRP A 124 26.06 -4.42 -0.41
CA TRP A 124 26.85 -5.51 -1.00
C TRP A 124 26.15 -6.07 -2.24
N LEU A 125 26.90 -6.22 -3.34
CA LEU A 125 26.42 -6.80 -4.58
C LEU A 125 27.29 -7.96 -5.02
N GLN A 126 26.68 -9.06 -5.46
CA GLN A 126 27.40 -10.21 -6.00
C GLN A 126 28.21 -9.81 -7.26
N PRO A 127 29.42 -10.39 -7.49
CA PRO A 127 30.28 -10.00 -8.62
C PRO A 127 29.63 -10.05 -10.01
N THR A 128 28.67 -10.96 -10.21
CA THR A 128 27.94 -11.09 -11.48
C THR A 128 26.65 -10.28 -11.51
N GLY A 129 26.33 -9.58 -10.42
CA GLY A 129 25.14 -8.76 -10.30
C GLY A 129 25.26 -7.42 -11.02
N THR A 130 24.12 -6.76 -11.17
CA THR A 130 24.01 -5.43 -11.77
C THR A 130 23.15 -4.52 -10.93
N VAL A 131 23.40 -3.21 -10.99
CA VAL A 131 22.48 -2.19 -10.51
C VAL A 131 21.57 -1.79 -11.66
N GLY A 132 20.31 -2.28 -11.59
CA GLY A 132 19.26 -2.03 -12.59
C GLY A 132 18.43 -0.78 -12.26
N PHE A 133 19.06 0.33 -11.89
CA PHE A 133 18.38 1.60 -11.66
C PHE A 133 18.18 2.34 -12.99
N SER A 134 17.18 1.92 -13.79
CA SER A 134 16.94 2.39 -15.16
C SER A 134 15.76 3.34 -15.31
N GLY A 135 15.20 3.84 -14.20
CA GLY A 135 14.06 4.73 -14.21
C GLY A 135 12.70 4.01 -14.16
N PHE A 136 11.66 4.69 -14.62
CA PHE A 136 10.26 4.23 -14.52
C PHE A 136 9.59 4.24 -15.89
N HIS A 137 8.83 3.21 -16.19
CA HIS A 137 8.00 3.10 -17.38
C HIS A 137 6.54 2.93 -16.99
N ALA A 138 5.67 3.76 -17.51
CA ALA A 138 4.22 3.64 -17.35
C ALA A 138 3.57 3.31 -18.69
N SER A 139 2.68 2.32 -18.68
CA SER A 139 1.89 1.94 -19.85
C SER A 139 0.44 1.70 -19.46
N MET A 140 -0.45 1.96 -20.42
CA MET A 140 -1.88 1.70 -20.30
C MET A 140 -2.33 0.76 -21.41
N THR A 141 -3.08 -0.27 -21.07
CA THR A 141 -3.72 -1.15 -22.04
C THR A 141 -5.12 -0.64 -22.35
N LEU A 142 -5.41 -0.45 -23.65
CA LEU A 142 -6.72 0.00 -24.13
C LEU A 142 -7.51 -1.17 -24.70
N PHE A 143 -8.72 -1.38 -24.19
CA PHE A 143 -9.54 -2.55 -24.52
C PHE A 143 -10.63 -2.27 -25.56
N ARG A 144 -10.82 -1.04 -26.03
CA ARG A 144 -11.90 -0.70 -26.97
C ARG A 144 -11.95 -1.62 -28.18
N GLY A 145 -10.82 -1.83 -28.85
CA GLY A 145 -10.79 -2.69 -30.02
C GLY A 145 -11.13 -4.15 -29.73
N THR A 146 -10.80 -4.66 -28.55
CA THR A 146 -11.18 -6.00 -28.10
C THR A 146 -12.67 -6.09 -27.79
N LEU A 147 -13.22 -5.10 -27.09
CA LEU A 147 -14.64 -5.01 -26.74
C LEU A 147 -15.51 -4.94 -28.00
N GLU A 148 -15.15 -4.11 -28.97
CA GLU A 148 -15.86 -4.01 -30.25
C GLU A 148 -15.88 -5.35 -31.03
N LYS A 149 -14.75 -6.09 -31.01
CA LYS A 149 -14.68 -7.43 -31.65
C LYS A 149 -15.64 -8.42 -31.03
N VAL A 150 -15.94 -8.32 -29.74
CA VAL A 150 -16.94 -9.19 -29.09
C VAL A 150 -18.34 -8.58 -29.05
N GLY A 151 -18.54 -7.40 -29.62
CA GLY A 151 -19.86 -6.75 -29.69
C GLY A 151 -20.25 -5.99 -28.43
N VAL A 152 -19.25 -5.56 -27.63
CA VAL A 152 -19.46 -4.73 -26.45
C VAL A 152 -19.05 -3.30 -26.74
N THR A 153 -19.95 -2.34 -26.49
CA THR A 153 -19.68 -0.91 -26.66
C THR A 153 -19.60 -0.23 -25.29
N PRO A 154 -18.44 0.28 -24.88
CA PRO A 154 -18.34 1.09 -23.67
C PRO A 154 -18.90 2.49 -23.92
N HIS A 155 -19.75 2.97 -23.00
CA HIS A 155 -20.28 4.34 -23.01
C HIS A 155 -20.11 4.95 -21.63
N PHE A 156 -19.10 5.82 -21.49
CA PHE A 156 -18.74 6.49 -20.26
C PHE A 156 -18.65 7.99 -20.46
N GLU A 157 -19.21 8.73 -19.53
CA GLU A 157 -19.10 10.17 -19.39
C GLU A 157 -18.16 10.49 -18.22
N GLN A 158 -17.38 11.57 -18.35
CA GLN A 158 -16.45 12.01 -17.30
C GLN A 158 -16.53 13.52 -17.11
N ARG A 159 -16.01 14.00 -15.98
CA ARG A 159 -15.86 15.42 -15.73
C ARG A 159 -14.40 15.77 -15.72
N LYS A 160 -14.08 16.75 -16.58
CA LYS A 160 -12.76 17.30 -16.85
C LYS A 160 -11.81 16.30 -17.53
N GLU A 161 -10.79 16.86 -18.16
CA GLU A 161 -9.92 16.17 -19.13
C GLU A 161 -8.96 15.15 -18.51
N TYR A 162 -8.56 15.32 -17.24
CA TYR A 162 -7.62 14.41 -16.59
C TYR A 162 -8.29 13.18 -15.96
N LYS A 163 -9.63 13.11 -15.88
CA LYS A 163 -10.33 11.90 -15.41
C LYS A 163 -10.35 10.82 -16.49
N SER A 164 -9.18 10.46 -16.98
CA SER A 164 -8.94 9.60 -18.14
C SER A 164 -9.17 8.10 -17.91
N ALA A 165 -9.62 7.71 -16.72
CA ALA A 165 -9.82 6.31 -16.35
C ALA A 165 -10.77 5.55 -17.32
N ALA A 166 -11.77 6.23 -17.89
CA ALA A 166 -12.67 5.65 -18.88
C ALA A 166 -11.98 5.34 -20.23
N GLU A 167 -10.84 5.94 -20.54
CA GLU A 167 -10.10 5.72 -21.78
C GLU A 167 -9.65 4.26 -21.91
N THR A 168 -9.38 3.57 -20.80
CA THR A 168 -9.06 2.14 -20.77
C THR A 168 -10.08 1.31 -21.57
N PHE A 169 -11.35 1.69 -21.50
CA PHE A 169 -12.42 0.97 -22.19
C PHE A 169 -12.90 1.69 -23.46
N GLY A 170 -12.95 3.04 -23.42
CA GLY A 170 -13.52 3.88 -24.48
C GLY A 170 -12.50 4.42 -25.49
N GLY A 171 -11.22 4.46 -25.14
CA GLY A 171 -10.16 5.02 -26.00
C GLY A 171 -9.57 3.99 -26.97
N ARG A 172 -9.21 4.46 -28.17
CA ARG A 172 -8.31 3.74 -29.09
C ARG A 172 -6.86 4.20 -28.96
N GLU A 173 -6.67 5.36 -28.39
CA GLU A 173 -5.40 5.96 -28.01
C GLU A 173 -5.63 6.77 -26.73
N ILE A 174 -4.56 7.10 -26.01
CA ILE A 174 -4.64 7.95 -24.82
C ILE A 174 -4.72 9.42 -25.24
N SER A 175 -5.52 10.21 -24.51
CA SER A 175 -5.63 11.65 -24.73
C SER A 175 -4.32 12.38 -24.36
N ASP A 176 -4.17 13.62 -24.85
CA ASP A 176 -3.02 14.47 -24.52
C ASP A 176 -2.96 14.75 -23.01
N ALA A 177 -4.10 14.99 -22.36
CA ALA A 177 -4.17 15.19 -20.91
C ALA A 177 -3.70 13.95 -20.14
N ASN A 178 -4.09 12.75 -20.60
CA ASN A 178 -3.64 11.49 -20.00
C ASN A 178 -2.14 11.25 -20.24
N ARG A 179 -1.64 11.58 -21.42
CA ARG A 179 -0.21 11.51 -21.74
C ARG A 179 0.60 12.44 -20.84
N GLU A 180 0.16 13.69 -20.69
CA GLU A 180 0.79 14.69 -19.84
C GLU A 180 0.87 14.22 -18.38
N GLN A 181 -0.27 13.82 -17.79
CA GLN A 181 -0.27 13.38 -16.39
C GLN A 181 0.56 12.10 -16.17
N THR A 182 0.52 11.15 -17.12
CA THR A 182 1.31 9.92 -17.02
C THR A 182 2.80 10.23 -17.11
N GLN A 183 3.21 11.13 -18.01
CA GLN A 183 4.60 11.59 -18.08
C GLN A 183 5.02 12.28 -16.78
N ARG A 184 4.21 13.19 -16.23
CA ARG A 184 4.53 13.84 -14.96
C ARG A 184 4.68 12.84 -13.81
N LEU A 185 3.85 11.78 -13.76
CA LEU A 185 3.98 10.74 -12.75
C LEU A 185 5.34 10.04 -12.82
N VAL A 186 5.77 9.60 -14.00
CA VAL A 186 7.07 8.90 -14.13
C VAL A 186 8.25 9.85 -13.90
N ASP A 187 8.14 11.12 -14.32
CA ASP A 187 9.16 12.14 -14.06
C ASP A 187 9.31 12.39 -12.56
N SER A 188 8.19 12.59 -11.85
CA SER A 188 8.17 12.81 -10.40
C SER A 188 8.76 11.61 -9.63
N LEU A 189 8.42 10.39 -10.04
CA LEU A 189 8.99 9.17 -9.44
C LEU A 189 10.51 9.10 -9.66
N LEU A 190 10.98 9.47 -10.85
CA LEU A 190 12.40 9.46 -11.18
C LEU A 190 13.15 10.57 -10.44
N GLU A 191 12.61 11.79 -10.41
CA GLU A 191 13.18 12.91 -9.66
C GLU A 191 13.37 12.56 -8.19
N HIS A 192 12.33 11.98 -7.56
CA HIS A 192 12.40 11.54 -6.18
C HIS A 192 13.43 10.43 -5.96
N ALA A 193 13.44 9.41 -6.84
CA ALA A 193 14.38 8.30 -6.74
C ALA A 193 15.84 8.76 -6.93
N ILE A 194 16.11 9.71 -7.83
CA ILE A 194 17.43 10.33 -8.00
C ILE A 194 17.84 11.06 -6.72
N GLY A 195 16.95 11.87 -6.14
CA GLY A 195 17.23 12.60 -4.90
C GLY A 195 17.54 11.65 -3.73
N ASP A 196 16.79 10.57 -3.58
CA ASP A 196 17.05 9.54 -2.55
C ASP A 196 18.45 8.92 -2.71
N VAL A 197 18.77 8.49 -3.94
CA VAL A 197 20.08 7.87 -4.23
C VAL A 197 21.22 8.87 -4.05
N ALA A 198 21.07 10.09 -4.57
CA ALA A 198 22.06 11.16 -4.43
C ALA A 198 22.37 11.45 -2.95
N SER A 199 21.32 11.59 -2.13
CA SER A 199 21.45 11.80 -0.70
C SER A 199 22.11 10.61 0.02
N ALA A 200 21.64 9.39 -0.24
CA ALA A 200 22.13 8.18 0.42
C ALA A 200 23.57 7.83 0.04
N ARG A 201 23.97 8.09 -1.20
CA ARG A 201 25.32 7.75 -1.73
C ARG A 201 26.28 8.94 -1.72
N ASN A 202 25.84 10.12 -1.26
CA ASN A 202 26.62 11.36 -1.25
C ASN A 202 27.13 11.71 -2.67
N LEU A 203 26.27 11.59 -3.67
CA LEU A 203 26.49 11.93 -5.08
C LEU A 203 25.65 13.17 -5.43
N ASP A 204 26.05 13.89 -6.48
CA ASP A 204 25.17 14.92 -7.04
C ASP A 204 24.07 14.29 -7.94
N GLU A 205 22.92 14.94 -8.06
CA GLU A 205 21.77 14.43 -8.81
C GLU A 205 22.07 14.28 -10.31
N ASP A 206 22.91 15.14 -10.89
CA ASP A 206 23.27 15.04 -12.31
C ASP A 206 24.14 13.81 -12.57
N THR A 207 25.05 13.48 -11.65
CA THR A 207 25.82 12.24 -11.69
C THR A 207 24.91 11.02 -11.62
N VAL A 208 23.96 11.00 -10.65
CA VAL A 208 22.99 9.89 -10.52
C VAL A 208 22.13 9.78 -11.77
N ARG A 209 21.67 10.88 -12.36
CA ARG A 209 20.90 10.90 -13.62
C ARG A 209 21.68 10.29 -14.77
N GLY A 210 22.97 10.64 -14.89
CA GLY A 210 23.86 10.04 -15.88
C GLY A 210 24.06 8.53 -15.70
N LEU A 211 24.05 8.05 -14.45
CA LEU A 211 24.13 6.61 -14.14
C LEU A 211 22.82 5.88 -14.45
N VAL A 212 21.66 6.50 -14.26
CA VAL A 212 20.36 5.97 -14.70
C VAL A 212 20.37 5.68 -16.22
N ASP A 213 20.87 6.62 -17.01
CA ASP A 213 20.95 6.49 -18.47
C ASP A 213 21.93 5.40 -18.93
N GLN A 214 22.89 5.01 -18.07
CA GLN A 214 23.86 3.96 -18.34
C GLN A 214 23.42 2.58 -17.82
N SER A 215 22.32 2.52 -17.07
CA SER A 215 21.83 1.28 -16.46
C SER A 215 21.48 0.20 -17.53
N PRO A 216 21.73 -1.09 -17.25
CA PRO A 216 22.23 -1.68 -16.01
C PRO A 216 23.76 -1.55 -15.86
N ILE A 217 24.22 -1.27 -14.62
CA ILE A 217 25.63 -1.05 -14.28
C ILE A 217 26.17 -2.30 -13.59
N GLY A 218 27.29 -2.86 -14.10
CA GLY A 218 27.93 -4.04 -13.50
C GLY A 218 28.54 -3.75 -12.12
N ALA A 219 28.74 -4.80 -11.31
CA ALA A 219 29.15 -4.67 -9.90
C ALA A 219 30.45 -3.87 -9.70
N GLU A 220 31.50 -4.13 -10.49
CA GLU A 220 32.78 -3.39 -10.40
C GLU A 220 32.58 -1.90 -10.74
N GLN A 221 31.85 -1.61 -11.83
CA GLN A 221 31.55 -0.24 -12.24
C GLN A 221 30.66 0.47 -11.21
N ALA A 222 29.70 -0.24 -10.60
CA ALA A 222 28.86 0.30 -9.55
C ALA A 222 29.66 0.64 -8.27
N LEU A 223 30.67 -0.17 -7.95
CA LEU A 223 31.61 0.11 -6.86
C LEU A 223 32.43 1.37 -7.15
N GLU A 224 33.01 1.46 -8.36
CA GLU A 224 33.77 2.63 -8.80
C GLU A 224 32.94 3.93 -8.81
N ALA A 225 31.66 3.82 -9.19
CA ALA A 225 30.72 4.95 -9.20
C ALA A 225 30.15 5.30 -7.82
N GLY A 226 30.49 4.55 -6.77
CA GLY A 226 29.99 4.79 -5.41
C GLY A 226 28.53 4.37 -5.17
N LEU A 227 27.92 3.61 -6.11
CA LEU A 227 26.56 3.12 -5.94
C LEU A 227 26.47 1.97 -4.92
N ILE A 228 27.53 1.22 -4.71
CA ILE A 228 27.64 0.14 -3.73
C ILE A 228 28.95 0.27 -2.94
N ASP A 229 29.07 -0.43 -1.83
CA ASP A 229 30.25 -0.37 -0.95
C ASP A 229 31.16 -1.58 -1.12
N HIS A 230 30.59 -2.74 -1.49
CA HIS A 230 31.32 -3.99 -1.60
C HIS A 230 30.81 -4.86 -2.73
N VAL A 231 31.74 -5.54 -3.37
CA VAL A 231 31.46 -6.65 -4.29
C VAL A 231 31.79 -7.95 -3.56
N GLY A 232 30.80 -8.84 -3.40
CA GLY A 232 31.02 -10.09 -2.67
C GLY A 232 29.79 -10.99 -2.65
N TYR A 233 30.05 -12.27 -2.35
CA TYR A 233 29.03 -13.29 -2.24
C TYR A 233 28.37 -13.31 -0.85
N ARG A 234 27.21 -13.97 -0.73
CA ARG A 234 26.47 -14.11 0.51
C ARG A 234 27.31 -14.59 1.69
N ASP A 235 28.18 -15.57 1.48
CA ASP A 235 29.03 -16.12 2.56
C ASP A 235 30.07 -15.12 3.06
N GLU A 236 30.56 -14.23 2.18
CA GLU A 236 31.46 -13.13 2.53
C GLU A 236 30.73 -12.05 3.35
N VAL A 237 29.48 -11.71 2.98
CA VAL A 237 28.61 -10.81 3.76
C VAL A 237 28.45 -11.34 5.19
N TYR A 238 28.10 -12.64 5.34
CA TYR A 238 27.95 -13.25 6.66
C TYR A 238 29.27 -13.37 7.42
N THR A 239 30.39 -13.49 6.72
CA THR A 239 31.72 -13.49 7.33
C THR A 239 32.05 -12.10 7.86
N ALA A 240 31.83 -11.05 7.08
CA ALA A 240 32.01 -9.65 7.50
C ALA A 240 31.15 -9.32 8.75
N MET A 241 29.89 -9.77 8.76
CA MET A 241 29.02 -9.58 9.93
C MET A 241 29.55 -10.32 11.18
N ARG A 242 30.09 -11.54 11.03
CA ARG A 242 30.69 -12.27 12.15
C ARG A 242 31.93 -11.58 12.69
N GLU A 243 32.79 -11.09 11.82
CA GLU A 243 34.01 -10.38 12.20
C GLU A 243 33.73 -9.07 12.92
N ARG A 244 32.75 -8.31 12.46
CA ARG A 244 32.41 -7.00 13.03
C ARG A 244 31.59 -7.09 14.31
N TRP A 245 30.60 -8.00 14.34
CA TRP A 245 29.58 -8.03 15.38
C TRP A 245 29.62 -9.29 16.25
N GLY A 246 30.41 -10.28 15.87
CA GLY A 246 30.48 -11.55 16.57
C GLY A 246 31.32 -11.51 17.82
N THR A 247 31.05 -12.41 18.75
CA THR A 247 31.90 -12.67 19.92
C THR A 247 32.75 -13.91 19.70
N GLU A 248 33.98 -13.88 20.21
CA GLU A 248 34.87 -15.03 20.15
C GLU A 248 34.25 -16.26 20.81
N ARG A 249 34.22 -17.37 20.09
CA ARG A 249 33.79 -18.65 20.60
C ARG A 249 34.85 -19.71 20.34
N ARG A 250 35.36 -20.30 21.39
CA ARG A 250 36.17 -21.53 21.30
C ARG A 250 35.23 -22.71 21.13
N THR A 251 35.21 -23.33 19.97
CA THR A 251 34.49 -24.60 19.74
C THR A 251 35.16 -25.72 20.51
N ARG A 252 34.42 -26.32 21.44
CA ARG A 252 34.88 -27.45 22.19
C ARG A 252 34.65 -28.70 21.33
N GLY A 253 35.70 -29.21 20.68
CA GLY A 253 35.69 -30.49 19.96
C GLY A 253 35.60 -30.34 18.43
N ASP A 254 36.58 -30.87 17.77
CA ASP A 254 36.68 -31.23 16.34
C ASP A 254 37.41 -30.31 15.37
N ASP A 255 37.98 -29.17 15.81
CA ASP A 255 38.86 -28.43 14.90
C ASP A 255 40.30 -28.39 15.43
N ARG A 256 41.19 -29.09 14.69
CA ARG A 256 42.64 -29.19 15.01
C ARG A 256 43.38 -27.85 14.78
N SER A 257 42.71 -26.81 14.27
CA SER A 257 43.29 -25.51 13.97
C SER A 257 43.39 -24.57 15.18
N GLY A 258 42.55 -24.79 16.22
CA GLY A 258 42.57 -23.94 17.43
C GLY A 258 42.21 -22.45 17.22
N GLU A 259 41.72 -22.10 16.05
CA GLU A 259 41.35 -20.71 15.71
C GLU A 259 40.05 -20.31 16.39
N ALA A 260 40.07 -19.14 17.03
CA ALA A 260 38.88 -18.54 17.60
C ALA A 260 37.99 -18.05 16.47
N ARG A 261 36.74 -18.57 16.39
CA ARG A 261 35.77 -18.11 15.40
C ARG A 261 34.77 -17.16 16.06
N HIS A 262 34.57 -16.00 15.43
CA HIS A 262 33.53 -15.09 15.82
C HIS A 262 32.15 -15.68 15.45
N ALA A 263 31.19 -15.60 16.36
CA ALA A 263 29.85 -16.14 16.17
C ALA A 263 28.78 -15.09 16.46
N ILE A 264 27.74 -15.09 15.61
CA ILE A 264 26.50 -14.32 15.72
C ILE A 264 25.30 -15.26 15.75
N HIS A 265 24.14 -14.74 16.15
CA HIS A 265 22.87 -15.45 16.08
C HIS A 265 21.93 -14.74 15.08
N PRO A 266 21.86 -15.16 13.80
CA PRO A 266 20.92 -14.60 12.84
C PRO A 266 19.48 -14.94 13.24
N SER A 267 18.58 -13.97 13.14
CA SER A 267 17.15 -14.19 13.43
C SER A 267 16.28 -13.32 12.52
N TYR A 268 15.34 -13.93 11.80
CA TYR A 268 14.37 -13.15 11.04
C TYR A 268 13.58 -12.18 11.91
N VAL A 269 13.36 -10.96 11.42
CA VAL A 269 12.66 -9.88 12.12
C VAL A 269 11.28 -10.32 12.62
N ASN A 270 10.49 -11.00 11.79
CA ASN A 270 9.16 -11.48 12.17
C ASN A 270 9.22 -12.52 13.32
N ARG A 271 10.20 -13.41 13.32
CA ARG A 271 10.38 -14.39 14.40
C ARG A 271 10.88 -13.76 15.68
N TYR A 272 11.78 -12.79 15.55
CA TYR A 272 12.26 -12.00 16.68
C TYR A 272 11.09 -11.24 17.32
N ASN A 273 10.27 -10.54 16.51
CA ASN A 273 9.09 -9.82 16.97
C ASN A 273 8.09 -10.74 17.71
N GLN A 274 7.79 -11.91 17.16
CA GLN A 274 6.90 -12.88 17.81
C GLN A 274 7.39 -13.32 19.18
N ARG A 275 8.71 -13.52 19.35
CA ARG A 275 9.33 -13.86 20.65
C ARG A 275 9.23 -12.70 21.63
N ALA A 276 9.57 -11.49 21.21
CA ALA A 276 9.46 -10.27 22.03
C ALA A 276 8.03 -10.04 22.51
N GLN A 277 7.04 -10.26 21.63
CA GLN A 277 5.63 -10.19 21.98
C GLN A 277 5.20 -11.29 22.97
N THR A 278 5.71 -12.51 22.84
CA THR A 278 5.34 -13.66 23.71
C THR A 278 5.84 -13.43 25.12
N THR A 279 7.04 -12.88 25.29
CA THR A 279 7.61 -12.54 26.59
C THR A 279 6.84 -11.41 27.28
N GLY A 280 6.28 -10.47 26.50
CA GLY A 280 5.41 -9.38 27.00
C GLY A 280 3.92 -9.75 27.16
N ARG A 281 3.48 -10.92 26.70
CA ARG A 281 2.04 -11.26 26.66
C ARG A 281 1.41 -11.46 28.04
N LEU A 282 2.16 -11.97 29.00
CA LEU A 282 1.69 -12.12 30.39
C LEU A 282 1.43 -10.76 31.06
N SER A 283 2.21 -9.72 30.76
CA SER A 283 1.98 -8.37 31.26
C SER A 283 0.88 -7.64 30.48
N ARG A 284 0.62 -8.01 29.21
CA ARG A 284 -0.41 -7.41 28.35
C ARG A 284 -1.82 -7.99 28.58
N MET A 285 -1.97 -9.22 29.08
CA MET A 285 -3.28 -9.81 29.40
C MET A 285 -4.06 -9.02 30.46
N PHE A 286 -3.39 -8.15 31.21
CA PHE A 286 -3.99 -7.27 32.22
C PHE A 286 -4.02 -5.79 31.79
N ALA A 287 -3.76 -5.45 30.53
CA ALA A 287 -3.57 -4.07 30.07
C ALA A 287 -4.53 -3.71 28.93
N THR A 288 -5.83 -4.04 29.07
CA THR A 288 -6.87 -3.68 28.09
C THR A 288 -7.13 -2.17 27.99
N ASP A 289 -6.74 -1.40 29.00
CA ASP A 289 -7.09 0.04 29.13
C ASP A 289 -5.92 0.99 28.85
N ARG A 290 -4.85 0.54 28.18
CA ARG A 290 -3.78 1.46 27.81
C ARG A 290 -4.21 2.39 26.69
N PRO A 291 -3.90 3.72 26.81
CA PRO A 291 -4.12 4.67 25.74
C PRO A 291 -3.48 4.20 24.43
N ALA A 292 -4.21 4.32 23.32
CA ALA A 292 -3.79 3.74 22.06
C ALA A 292 -4.12 4.64 20.85
N ILE A 293 -3.36 4.44 19.77
CA ILE A 293 -3.71 4.88 18.43
C ILE A 293 -4.46 3.71 17.76
N GLY A 294 -5.71 3.96 17.35
CA GLY A 294 -6.49 3.02 16.56
C GLY A 294 -6.10 3.09 15.09
N VAL A 295 -5.71 1.96 14.48
CA VAL A 295 -5.46 1.88 13.04
C VAL A 295 -6.65 1.21 12.37
N VAL A 296 -7.32 1.96 11.49
CA VAL A 296 -8.46 1.50 10.68
C VAL A 296 -8.01 1.46 9.22
N SER A 297 -8.27 0.36 8.51
CA SER A 297 -7.76 0.17 7.14
C SER A 297 -8.88 0.20 6.12
N ALA A 298 -8.75 1.08 5.11
CA ALA A 298 -9.59 1.19 3.93
C ALA A 298 -8.82 0.66 2.72
N ILE A 299 -9.01 -0.63 2.40
CA ILE A 299 -8.24 -1.33 1.37
C ILE A 299 -9.17 -1.83 0.26
N GLY A 300 -8.79 -1.56 -1.00
CA GLY A 300 -9.55 -1.95 -2.19
C GLY A 300 -10.67 -0.98 -2.54
N ASN A 301 -11.51 -1.37 -3.51
CA ASN A 301 -12.55 -0.50 -4.04
C ASN A 301 -13.66 -0.23 -3.01
N ILE A 302 -14.03 1.05 -2.85
CA ILE A 302 -15.10 1.49 -1.95
C ILE A 302 -16.46 1.15 -2.58
N VAL A 303 -17.26 0.38 -1.84
CA VAL A 303 -18.61 -0.03 -2.26
C VAL A 303 -19.63 0.31 -1.19
N LEU A 304 -20.90 0.47 -1.60
CA LEU A 304 -22.01 0.58 -0.67
C LEU A 304 -22.24 -0.74 0.07
N GLY A 305 -22.66 -0.63 1.31
CA GLY A 305 -22.92 -1.79 2.16
C GLY A 305 -21.68 -2.34 2.85
N PRO A 306 -21.75 -3.58 3.36
CA PRO A 306 -20.68 -4.22 4.11
C PRO A 306 -19.56 -4.77 3.20
N SER A 307 -18.37 -4.98 3.79
CA SER A 307 -17.26 -5.69 3.14
C SER A 307 -17.59 -7.17 3.00
N THR A 308 -17.96 -7.60 1.81
CA THR A 308 -18.31 -9.00 1.53
C THR A 308 -17.20 -9.67 0.73
N PRO A 309 -16.57 -10.74 1.24
CA PRO A 309 -15.58 -11.49 0.48
C PRO A 309 -16.15 -12.03 -0.83
N GLY A 310 -15.42 -11.90 -1.92
CA GLY A 310 -15.83 -12.37 -3.25
C GLY A 310 -14.67 -13.02 -4.00
N VAL A 311 -14.94 -13.57 -5.19
CA VAL A 311 -13.94 -14.20 -6.06
C VAL A 311 -12.83 -13.21 -6.45
N GLY A 312 -13.18 -11.90 -6.54
CA GLY A 312 -12.25 -10.81 -6.85
C GLY A 312 -11.59 -10.16 -5.63
N GLY A 313 -11.60 -10.79 -4.44
CA GLY A 313 -11.10 -10.23 -3.18
C GLY A 313 -12.21 -9.59 -2.35
N THR A 314 -11.83 -8.97 -1.23
CA THR A 314 -12.78 -8.29 -0.33
C THR A 314 -12.79 -6.80 -0.65
N PRO A 315 -13.90 -6.22 -1.11
CA PRO A 315 -14.01 -4.78 -1.32
C PRO A 315 -14.07 -4.03 0.02
N CYS A 316 -13.76 -2.74 0.00
CA CYS A 316 -13.91 -1.84 1.13
C CYS A 316 -15.39 -1.39 1.26
N GLY A 317 -16.19 -2.12 2.04
CA GLY A 317 -17.58 -1.76 2.30
C GLY A 317 -17.67 -0.55 3.23
N CYS A 318 -18.39 0.50 2.80
CA CYS A 318 -18.53 1.73 3.56
C CYS A 318 -19.19 1.52 4.93
N ASP A 319 -20.14 0.57 5.05
CA ASP A 319 -20.79 0.26 6.33
C ASP A 319 -19.82 -0.36 7.33
N THR A 320 -18.97 -1.30 6.85
CA THR A 320 -17.93 -1.93 7.68
C THR A 320 -16.92 -0.90 8.17
N LEU A 321 -16.43 -0.05 7.25
CA LEU A 321 -15.45 0.98 7.59
C LEU A 321 -16.04 2.03 8.54
N SER A 322 -17.27 2.48 8.30
CA SER A 322 -17.99 3.41 9.17
C SER A 322 -18.21 2.84 10.58
N ALA A 323 -18.57 1.56 10.69
CA ALA A 323 -18.73 0.89 11.98
C ALA A 323 -17.40 0.82 12.76
N GLN A 324 -16.29 0.58 12.08
CA GLN A 324 -14.94 0.58 12.68
C GLN A 324 -14.56 1.98 13.22
N LEU A 325 -14.82 3.03 12.43
CA LEU A 325 -14.57 4.42 12.86
C LEU A 325 -15.46 4.82 14.03
N ARG A 326 -16.75 4.45 14.02
CA ARG A 326 -17.66 4.67 15.16
C ARG A 326 -17.20 3.93 16.41
N SER A 327 -16.74 2.68 16.28
CA SER A 327 -16.18 1.92 17.39
C SER A 327 -14.95 2.63 17.99
N ALA A 328 -14.06 3.14 17.13
CA ALA A 328 -12.90 3.94 17.58
C ALA A 328 -13.34 5.22 18.29
N ARG A 329 -14.44 5.87 17.85
CA ARG A 329 -14.98 7.07 18.48
C ARG A 329 -15.47 6.81 19.90
N HIS A 330 -16.12 5.66 20.14
CA HIS A 330 -16.70 5.30 21.44
C HIS A 330 -15.71 4.60 22.38
N ASP A 331 -14.53 4.19 21.93
CA ASP A 331 -13.50 3.58 22.77
C ASP A 331 -12.64 4.66 23.44
N ASP A 332 -12.87 4.93 24.72
CA ASP A 332 -12.14 5.94 25.51
C ASP A 332 -10.63 5.69 25.57
N SER A 333 -10.18 4.46 25.35
CA SER A 333 -8.76 4.12 25.29
C SER A 333 -8.10 4.54 23.97
N VAL A 334 -8.88 4.78 22.90
CA VAL A 334 -8.38 5.29 21.62
C VAL A 334 -8.26 6.81 21.69
N GLN A 335 -7.02 7.30 21.67
CA GLN A 335 -6.69 8.73 21.78
C GLN A 335 -6.54 9.42 20.42
N ALA A 336 -6.19 8.68 19.38
CA ALA A 336 -6.12 9.14 17.99
C ALA A 336 -6.42 7.97 17.04
N VAL A 337 -6.78 8.28 15.81
CA VAL A 337 -7.03 7.28 14.76
C VAL A 337 -6.09 7.52 13.57
N VAL A 338 -5.48 6.45 13.08
CA VAL A 338 -4.83 6.44 11.77
C VAL A 338 -5.75 5.71 10.80
N LEU A 339 -6.26 6.43 9.80
CA LEU A 339 -7.00 5.88 8.68
C LEU A 339 -6.01 5.49 7.59
N ARG A 340 -5.67 4.21 7.49
CA ARG A 340 -4.80 3.67 6.46
C ARG A 340 -5.60 3.45 5.18
N VAL A 341 -5.26 4.16 4.11
CA VAL A 341 -5.97 4.12 2.82
C VAL A 341 -5.07 3.51 1.75
N ASP A 342 -5.53 2.42 1.14
CA ASP A 342 -4.96 1.83 -0.07
C ASP A 342 -6.09 1.49 -1.04
N SER A 343 -6.62 2.53 -1.71
CA SER A 343 -7.86 2.48 -2.49
C SER A 343 -7.82 3.44 -3.67
N GLY A 344 -8.16 2.94 -4.84
CA GLY A 344 -8.41 3.75 -6.04
C GLY A 344 -9.78 4.45 -6.05
N GLY A 345 -10.55 4.34 -4.96
CA GLY A 345 -11.87 4.94 -4.84
C GLY A 345 -13.03 3.98 -5.09
N GLY A 346 -14.15 4.49 -5.59
CA GLY A 346 -15.36 3.70 -5.85
C GLY A 346 -16.65 4.51 -5.75
N SER A 347 -17.56 4.12 -4.85
CA SER A 347 -18.84 4.78 -4.64
C SER A 347 -18.68 6.19 -4.04
N ALA A 348 -19.25 7.21 -4.68
CA ALA A 348 -19.31 8.57 -4.15
C ALA A 348 -20.09 8.62 -2.83
N VAL A 349 -21.25 8.00 -2.80
CA VAL A 349 -22.12 7.95 -1.60
C VAL A 349 -21.42 7.22 -0.47
N GLY A 350 -20.77 6.08 -0.76
CA GLY A 350 -20.02 5.32 0.25
C GLY A 350 -18.81 6.10 0.77
N SER A 351 -18.12 6.85 -0.09
CA SER A 351 -16.99 7.69 0.32
C SER A 351 -17.43 8.85 1.20
N ASP A 352 -18.55 9.49 0.88
CA ASP A 352 -19.11 10.59 1.71
C ASP A 352 -19.58 10.10 3.08
N GLN A 353 -20.19 8.92 3.14
CA GLN A 353 -20.55 8.27 4.40
C GLN A 353 -19.32 8.06 5.30
N VAL A 354 -18.22 7.54 4.75
CA VAL A 354 -16.96 7.34 5.49
C VAL A 354 -16.36 8.67 5.92
N ARG A 355 -16.28 9.66 5.02
CA ARG A 355 -15.80 11.00 5.35
C ARG A 355 -16.59 11.60 6.52
N ARG A 356 -17.91 11.41 6.58
CA ARG A 356 -18.74 11.89 7.71
C ARG A 356 -18.26 11.28 9.03
N GLU A 357 -17.92 10.00 9.09
CA GLU A 357 -17.41 9.36 10.32
C GLU A 357 -16.01 9.91 10.71
N VAL A 358 -15.16 10.22 9.72
CA VAL A 358 -13.87 10.90 9.97
C VAL A 358 -14.11 12.25 10.64
N LEU A 359 -15.02 13.05 10.13
CA LEU A 359 -15.37 14.34 10.72
C LEU A 359 -15.96 14.19 12.13
N GLN A 360 -16.79 13.17 12.37
CA GLN A 360 -17.37 12.88 13.69
C GLN A 360 -16.31 12.49 14.72
N LEU A 361 -15.24 11.79 14.33
CA LEU A 361 -14.11 11.50 15.20
C LEU A 361 -13.39 12.79 15.62
N ARG A 362 -13.14 13.70 14.68
CA ARG A 362 -12.52 15.01 14.93
C ARG A 362 -13.40 15.87 15.84
N GLU A 363 -14.72 15.93 15.58
CA GLU A 363 -15.71 16.63 16.42
C GLU A 363 -15.74 16.07 17.86
N ALA A 364 -15.47 14.77 18.04
CA ALA A 364 -15.35 14.11 19.34
C ALA A 364 -13.97 14.36 20.02
N GLY A 365 -13.10 15.17 19.43
CA GLY A 365 -11.78 15.49 19.97
C GLY A 365 -10.72 14.39 19.78
N LYS A 366 -10.97 13.42 18.90
CA LYS A 366 -10.02 12.37 18.55
C LYS A 366 -9.35 12.70 17.20
N PRO A 367 -8.07 13.07 17.19
CA PRO A 367 -7.35 13.36 15.94
C PRO A 367 -7.39 12.19 14.97
N VAL A 368 -7.61 12.48 13.69
CA VAL A 368 -7.58 11.50 12.61
C VAL A 368 -6.45 11.85 11.64
N ILE A 369 -5.53 10.93 11.44
CA ILE A 369 -4.45 11.06 10.47
C ILE A 369 -4.68 10.05 9.34
N ALA A 370 -4.81 10.54 8.12
CA ALA A 370 -4.87 9.66 6.95
C ALA A 370 -3.44 9.23 6.57
N SER A 371 -3.23 7.92 6.42
CA SER A 371 -1.98 7.33 5.94
C SER A 371 -2.23 6.66 4.60
N MET A 372 -1.72 7.23 3.53
CA MET A 372 -1.89 6.72 2.18
C MET A 372 -0.85 5.64 1.89
N GLY A 373 -1.29 4.50 1.35
CA GLY A 373 -0.46 3.39 0.89
C GLY A 373 0.06 3.59 -0.53
N ASN A 374 -0.05 2.54 -1.35
CA ASN A 374 0.34 2.62 -2.75
C ASN A 374 -0.58 3.54 -3.56
N VAL A 375 -1.90 3.51 -3.25
CA VAL A 375 -2.91 4.31 -3.92
C VAL A 375 -3.91 4.88 -2.91
N ALA A 376 -4.20 6.17 -3.00
CA ALA A 376 -5.30 6.80 -2.28
C ALA A 376 -5.91 7.90 -3.17
N ALA A 377 -6.66 7.48 -4.18
CA ALA A 377 -7.12 8.33 -5.26
C ALA A 377 -8.64 8.35 -5.38
N SER A 378 -9.20 9.42 -5.93
CA SER A 378 -10.63 9.58 -6.18
C SER A 378 -11.45 9.39 -4.89
N GLY A 379 -12.31 8.38 -4.77
CA GLY A 379 -13.00 8.06 -3.51
C GLY A 379 -12.03 7.76 -2.35
N GLY A 380 -10.83 7.22 -2.62
CA GLY A 380 -9.77 7.04 -1.63
C GLY A 380 -9.22 8.37 -1.10
N TYR A 381 -9.06 9.38 -1.96
CA TYR A 381 -8.74 10.73 -1.54
C TYR A 381 -9.91 11.38 -0.80
N PHE A 382 -11.15 11.13 -1.25
CA PHE A 382 -12.38 11.66 -0.63
C PHE A 382 -12.51 11.27 0.84
N ILE A 383 -12.22 10.01 1.19
CA ILE A 383 -12.27 9.57 2.60
C ILE A 383 -11.09 10.08 3.43
N ALA A 384 -9.96 10.41 2.78
CA ALA A 384 -8.75 10.89 3.44
C ALA A 384 -8.76 12.41 3.68
N MET A 385 -9.37 13.20 2.77
CA MET A 385 -9.27 14.66 2.79
C MET A 385 -9.86 15.31 4.04
N GLY A 386 -10.83 14.64 4.70
CA GLY A 386 -11.44 15.10 5.94
C GLY A 386 -10.61 14.86 7.21
N ALA A 387 -9.44 14.22 7.13
CA ALA A 387 -8.53 14.01 8.26
C ALA A 387 -7.89 15.33 8.73
N ASP A 388 -7.34 15.34 9.96
CA ASP A 388 -6.58 16.48 10.48
C ASP A 388 -5.26 16.67 9.75
N ARG A 389 -4.62 15.56 9.34
CA ARG A 389 -3.43 15.55 8.50
C ARG A 389 -3.45 14.35 7.56
N ILE A 390 -2.85 14.54 6.40
CA ILE A 390 -2.65 13.51 5.39
C ILE A 390 -1.16 13.23 5.27
N VAL A 391 -0.79 11.98 5.40
CA VAL A 391 0.57 11.47 5.20
C VAL A 391 0.57 10.54 3.99
N ALA A 392 1.46 10.74 3.04
CA ALA A 392 1.59 9.90 1.85
C ALA A 392 3.05 9.54 1.60
N ASN A 393 3.30 8.32 1.13
CA ASN A 393 4.63 7.98 0.61
C ASN A 393 4.94 8.85 -0.62
N PRO A 394 6.20 9.16 -0.90
CA PRO A 394 6.57 9.96 -2.07
C PRO A 394 5.99 9.40 -3.36
N SER A 395 5.98 8.08 -3.51
CA SER A 395 5.49 7.36 -4.69
C SER A 395 4.00 6.98 -4.64
N THR A 396 3.27 7.33 -3.60
CA THR A 396 1.81 7.12 -3.53
C THR A 396 1.12 7.75 -4.74
N ILE A 397 0.21 7.03 -5.39
CA ILE A 397 -0.68 7.61 -6.40
C ILE A 397 -1.92 8.18 -5.72
N THR A 398 -2.15 9.50 -5.84
CA THR A 398 -3.23 10.18 -5.14
C THR A 398 -3.94 11.24 -6.01
N GLY A 399 -4.80 12.07 -5.42
CA GLY A 399 -5.59 13.04 -6.14
C GLY A 399 -6.75 12.38 -6.89
N SER A 400 -6.75 12.46 -8.22
CA SER A 400 -7.85 11.99 -9.09
C SER A 400 -9.21 12.56 -8.66
N ILE A 401 -9.21 13.83 -8.17
CA ILE A 401 -10.42 14.56 -7.77
C ILE A 401 -11.26 14.84 -8.99
N GLY A 402 -12.18 13.94 -9.28
CA GLY A 402 -12.98 13.93 -10.49
C GLY A 402 -13.92 12.74 -10.51
N VAL A 403 -14.86 12.75 -11.45
CA VAL A 403 -15.92 11.75 -11.55
C VAL A 403 -16.04 11.20 -12.95
N LEU A 404 -16.47 9.96 -13.04
CA LEU A 404 -16.86 9.29 -14.27
C LEU A 404 -18.07 8.41 -14.01
N GLY A 405 -18.89 8.17 -15.02
CA GLY A 405 -20.03 7.26 -14.94
C GLY A 405 -20.41 6.76 -16.32
N GLY A 406 -21.01 5.59 -16.38
CA GLY A 406 -21.40 4.99 -17.65
C GLY A 406 -21.67 3.50 -17.53
N LYS A 407 -21.78 2.84 -18.66
CA LYS A 407 -22.09 1.41 -18.73
C LYS A 407 -21.46 0.74 -19.96
N PHE A 408 -21.47 -0.57 -19.96
CA PHE A 408 -21.18 -1.38 -21.13
C PHE A 408 -22.49 -1.76 -21.81
N ILE A 409 -22.58 -1.49 -23.11
CA ILE A 409 -23.71 -1.85 -23.96
C ILE A 409 -23.42 -3.23 -24.54
N LEU A 410 -24.23 -4.21 -24.17
CA LEU A 410 -24.01 -5.62 -24.50
C LEU A 410 -24.88 -6.12 -25.67
N ALA A 411 -25.71 -5.25 -26.27
CA ALA A 411 -26.66 -5.63 -27.33
C ALA A 411 -25.97 -6.36 -28.49
N GLY A 412 -24.84 -5.87 -28.98
CA GLY A 412 -24.08 -6.52 -30.05
C GLY A 412 -23.44 -7.86 -29.65
N LEU A 413 -23.04 -8.03 -28.39
CA LEU A 413 -22.58 -9.32 -27.87
C LEU A 413 -23.74 -10.33 -27.84
N HIS A 414 -24.90 -9.91 -27.34
CA HIS A 414 -26.11 -10.77 -27.26
C HIS A 414 -26.54 -11.25 -28.66
N GLU A 415 -26.57 -10.35 -29.65
CA GLU A 415 -26.85 -10.70 -31.03
C GLU A 415 -25.87 -11.76 -31.56
N ARG A 416 -24.58 -11.62 -31.33
CA ARG A 416 -23.54 -12.56 -31.80
C ARG A 416 -23.65 -13.95 -31.19
N ILE A 417 -24.10 -14.06 -29.94
CA ILE A 417 -24.26 -15.35 -29.26
C ILE A 417 -25.69 -15.89 -29.34
N GLY A 418 -26.59 -15.18 -30.07
CA GLY A 418 -27.99 -15.58 -30.25
C GLY A 418 -28.85 -15.42 -29.00
N LEU A 419 -28.45 -14.54 -28.06
CA LEU A 419 -29.23 -14.24 -26.87
C LEU A 419 -30.22 -13.12 -27.19
N VAL A 420 -31.50 -13.40 -27.00
CA VAL A 420 -32.57 -12.41 -27.12
C VAL A 420 -33.04 -12.02 -25.72
N ARG A 421 -33.13 -10.72 -25.47
CA ARG A 421 -33.61 -10.15 -24.21
C ARG A 421 -34.79 -9.24 -24.54
N GLU A 422 -35.98 -9.60 -24.09
CA GLU A 422 -37.19 -8.81 -24.23
C GLU A 422 -37.69 -8.41 -22.84
N GLY A 423 -38.27 -7.23 -22.72
CA GLY A 423 -38.78 -6.71 -21.47
C GLY A 423 -39.82 -5.63 -21.68
N ALA A 424 -40.39 -5.15 -20.59
CA ALA A 424 -41.29 -4.01 -20.55
C ALA A 424 -40.85 -3.02 -19.48
N ASP A 425 -40.88 -1.74 -19.81
CA ASP A 425 -40.52 -0.64 -18.90
C ASP A 425 -41.78 0.04 -18.36
N ALA A 426 -41.79 0.31 -17.07
CA ALA A 426 -42.80 1.15 -16.42
C ALA A 426 -42.05 2.34 -15.76
N GLY A 427 -42.08 3.49 -16.43
CA GLY A 427 -41.35 4.70 -16.09
C GLY A 427 -40.41 5.12 -17.21
N ALA A 428 -40.28 6.43 -17.44
CA ALA A 428 -39.55 6.98 -18.59
C ALA A 428 -38.07 6.60 -18.65
N ARG A 429 -37.45 6.30 -17.51
CA ARG A 429 -36.01 5.97 -17.39
C ARG A 429 -35.76 4.61 -16.74
N ALA A 430 -36.79 3.73 -16.68
CA ALA A 430 -36.64 2.42 -16.08
C ALA A 430 -35.54 1.56 -16.73
N GLY A 431 -35.34 1.72 -18.05
CA GLY A 431 -34.32 1.05 -18.83
C GLY A 431 -32.95 1.78 -18.91
N MET A 432 -32.73 2.88 -18.17
CA MET A 432 -31.51 3.68 -18.28
C MET A 432 -30.24 2.86 -18.07
N TRP A 433 -30.24 1.94 -17.11
CA TRP A 433 -29.09 1.09 -16.77
C TRP A 433 -29.15 -0.30 -17.42
N SER A 434 -30.06 -0.52 -18.37
CA SER A 434 -30.07 -1.74 -19.17
C SER A 434 -28.94 -1.75 -20.21
N GLU A 435 -28.81 -2.84 -20.95
CA GLU A 435 -27.70 -3.09 -21.89
C GLU A 435 -27.84 -2.38 -23.24
N ARG A 436 -28.88 -1.53 -23.41
CA ARG A 436 -29.09 -0.68 -24.59
C ARG A 436 -28.31 0.64 -24.48
N GLU A 437 -28.25 1.35 -25.61
CA GLU A 437 -27.76 2.74 -25.63
C GLU A 437 -28.58 3.64 -24.68
N PHE A 438 -27.96 4.70 -24.17
CA PHE A 438 -28.68 5.76 -23.49
C PHE A 438 -29.52 6.55 -24.50
N THR A 439 -30.67 7.04 -24.08
CA THR A 439 -31.38 8.10 -24.80
C THR A 439 -30.76 9.47 -24.47
N ASP A 440 -31.04 10.50 -25.27
CA ASP A 440 -30.56 11.86 -25.03
C ASP A 440 -30.99 12.37 -23.65
N ASP A 441 -32.26 12.15 -23.25
CA ASP A 441 -32.79 12.51 -21.93
C ASP A 441 -32.07 11.75 -20.77
N GLU A 442 -31.70 10.50 -20.97
CA GLU A 442 -30.93 9.73 -19.99
C GLU A 442 -29.48 10.22 -19.88
N LEU A 443 -28.87 10.63 -20.99
CA LEU A 443 -27.54 11.26 -20.99
C LEU A 443 -27.55 12.61 -20.28
N ASP A 444 -28.58 13.44 -20.50
CA ASP A 444 -28.75 14.72 -19.81
C ASP A 444 -28.82 14.51 -18.30
N VAL A 445 -29.57 13.51 -17.83
CA VAL A 445 -29.66 13.15 -16.40
C VAL A 445 -28.33 12.64 -15.85
N LEU A 446 -27.65 11.75 -16.57
CA LEU A 446 -26.32 11.27 -16.19
C LEU A 446 -25.33 12.43 -16.08
N ASN A 447 -25.31 13.31 -17.05
CA ASN A 447 -24.43 14.45 -17.11
C ASN A 447 -24.70 15.43 -15.97
N ALA A 448 -25.96 15.79 -15.69
CA ALA A 448 -26.35 16.65 -14.58
C ALA A 448 -25.92 16.06 -13.23
N TRP A 449 -26.10 14.76 -13.04
CA TRP A 449 -25.67 14.08 -11.83
C TRP A 449 -24.14 14.06 -11.65
N LEU A 450 -23.40 13.81 -12.73
CA LEU A 450 -21.92 13.86 -12.68
C LEU A 450 -21.41 15.28 -12.37
N ASP A 451 -22.08 16.34 -12.88
CA ASP A 451 -21.77 17.73 -12.56
C ASP A 451 -21.99 18.02 -11.06
N GLU A 452 -23.09 17.54 -10.51
CA GLU A 452 -23.38 17.67 -9.07
C GLU A 452 -22.32 16.97 -8.20
N VAL A 453 -21.99 15.71 -8.52
CA VAL A 453 -20.98 14.94 -7.77
C VAL A 453 -19.60 15.59 -7.89
N TYR A 454 -19.22 16.12 -9.07
CA TYR A 454 -17.95 16.82 -9.24
C TYR A 454 -17.89 18.11 -8.41
N SER A 455 -18.95 18.90 -8.44
CA SER A 455 -19.08 20.13 -7.65
C SER A 455 -19.03 19.86 -6.15
N ASP A 456 -19.73 18.81 -5.68
CA ASP A 456 -19.70 18.39 -4.27
C ASP A 456 -18.30 17.95 -3.83
N PHE A 457 -17.63 17.11 -4.64
CA PHE A 457 -16.28 16.65 -4.35
C PHE A 457 -15.28 17.80 -4.24
N THR A 458 -15.25 18.69 -5.25
CA THR A 458 -14.30 19.84 -5.26
C THR A 458 -14.59 20.82 -4.13
N THR A 459 -15.87 21.08 -3.81
CA THR A 459 -16.26 21.96 -2.71
C THR A 459 -15.81 21.41 -1.37
N LYS A 460 -16.07 20.12 -1.10
CA LYS A 460 -15.65 19.44 0.14
C LYS A 460 -14.12 19.37 0.23
N ALA A 461 -13.43 19.09 -0.88
CA ALA A 461 -11.97 19.06 -0.89
C ALA A 461 -11.38 20.43 -0.58
N ALA A 462 -11.91 21.50 -1.16
CA ALA A 462 -11.49 22.87 -0.86
C ALA A 462 -11.68 23.21 0.62
N GLN A 463 -12.84 22.87 1.19
CA GLN A 463 -13.13 23.07 2.62
C GLN A 463 -12.19 22.29 3.53
N ASP A 464 -12.02 20.99 3.28
CA ASP A 464 -11.24 20.11 4.12
C ASP A 464 -9.74 20.43 4.08
N ARG A 465 -9.23 20.86 2.90
CA ARG A 465 -7.84 21.30 2.74
C ARG A 465 -7.61 22.76 3.13
N GLY A 466 -8.67 23.52 3.45
CA GLY A 466 -8.57 24.95 3.75
C GLY A 466 -8.04 25.75 2.56
N MET A 467 -8.32 25.32 1.35
CA MET A 467 -7.83 25.89 0.09
C MET A 467 -9.00 26.57 -0.65
N PRO A 468 -8.83 27.78 -1.19
CA PRO A 468 -9.83 28.38 -2.07
C PRO A 468 -10.16 27.48 -3.26
N ILE A 469 -11.42 27.47 -3.69
CA ILE A 469 -11.87 26.59 -4.78
C ILE A 469 -11.15 26.87 -6.10
N ASP A 470 -10.78 28.11 -6.38
CA ASP A 470 -10.03 28.53 -7.56
C ASP A 470 -8.57 28.09 -7.54
N GLU A 471 -8.00 27.83 -6.35
CA GLU A 471 -6.68 27.22 -6.20
C GLU A 471 -6.77 25.69 -6.26
N LEU A 472 -7.83 25.09 -5.73
CA LEU A 472 -8.02 23.63 -5.76
C LEU A 472 -8.39 23.13 -7.18
N GLU A 473 -9.25 23.85 -7.90
CA GLU A 473 -9.80 23.36 -9.18
C GLU A 473 -8.72 22.97 -10.20
N PRO A 474 -7.63 23.74 -10.41
CA PRO A 474 -6.53 23.34 -11.30
C PRO A 474 -5.78 22.06 -10.84
N LEU A 475 -5.79 21.77 -9.55
CA LEU A 475 -5.16 20.57 -8.97
C LEU A 475 -6.09 19.34 -9.02
N ALA A 476 -7.40 19.59 -9.15
CA ALA A 476 -8.45 18.61 -9.27
C ALA A 476 -8.57 18.10 -10.72
N ARG A 477 -9.67 18.38 -11.42
CA ARG A 477 -9.94 18.03 -12.83
C ARG A 477 -9.77 16.54 -13.16
N GLY A 478 -9.77 15.68 -12.15
CA GLY A 478 -9.50 14.25 -12.30
C GLY A 478 -8.01 13.88 -12.35
N ARG A 479 -7.10 14.87 -12.21
CA ARG A 479 -5.65 14.68 -12.31
C ARG A 479 -5.11 13.82 -11.17
N VAL A 480 -4.21 12.92 -11.52
CA VAL A 480 -3.46 12.10 -10.56
C VAL A 480 -2.10 12.73 -10.27
N TRP A 481 -1.64 12.54 -9.03
CA TRP A 481 -0.38 13.08 -8.52
C TRP A 481 0.39 11.97 -7.81
N THR A 482 1.72 12.08 -7.75
CA THR A 482 2.51 11.34 -6.76
C THR A 482 2.29 11.96 -5.38
N GLY A 483 2.61 11.23 -4.30
CA GLY A 483 2.55 11.79 -2.95
C GLY A 483 3.49 12.99 -2.79
N ALA A 484 4.68 12.95 -3.42
CA ALA A 484 5.62 14.06 -3.44
C ALA A 484 5.00 15.30 -4.11
N ASP A 485 4.50 15.16 -5.33
CA ASP A 485 3.81 16.24 -6.06
C ASP A 485 2.58 16.78 -5.32
N ALA A 486 1.82 15.90 -4.68
CA ALA A 486 0.63 16.26 -3.91
C ALA A 486 0.99 17.07 -2.64
N ALA A 487 2.13 16.76 -2.00
CA ALA A 487 2.61 17.50 -0.84
C ALA A 487 3.02 18.93 -1.22
N GLU A 488 3.76 19.12 -2.32
CA GLU A 488 4.13 20.44 -2.82
C GLU A 488 2.92 21.34 -3.15
N ARG A 489 1.79 20.72 -3.48
CA ARG A 489 0.55 21.38 -3.89
C ARG A 489 -0.49 21.50 -2.77
N GLY A 490 -0.14 21.13 -1.55
CA GLY A 490 -1.03 21.23 -0.40
C GLY A 490 -2.17 20.19 -0.36
N LEU A 491 -2.15 19.19 -1.24
CA LEU A 491 -3.10 18.07 -1.21
C LEU A 491 -2.73 17.01 -0.16
N VAL A 492 -1.48 16.98 0.28
CA VAL A 492 -0.90 16.14 1.33
C VAL A 492 -0.14 17.03 2.30
N ASP A 493 -0.11 16.68 3.60
CA ASP A 493 0.54 17.51 4.63
C ASP A 493 1.97 17.03 4.93
N HIS A 494 2.22 15.73 4.88
CA HIS A 494 3.52 15.15 5.19
C HIS A 494 3.88 14.04 4.21
N VAL A 495 5.13 14.00 3.82
CA VAL A 495 5.70 12.89 3.06
C VAL A 495 6.24 11.85 4.05
N GLY A 496 5.88 10.58 3.86
CA GLY A 496 6.30 9.44 4.69
C GLY A 496 5.24 8.32 4.69
N GLY A 497 5.56 7.22 5.34
CA GLY A 497 4.70 6.04 5.43
C GLY A 497 3.87 5.98 6.71
N LEU A 498 3.43 4.76 7.04
CA LEU A 498 2.63 4.51 8.24
C LEU A 498 3.38 4.88 9.53
N ALA A 499 4.71 4.74 9.57
CA ALA A 499 5.51 5.11 10.74
C ALA A 499 5.41 6.61 11.02
N THR A 500 5.56 7.43 9.99
CA THR A 500 5.35 8.89 10.07
C THR A 500 3.91 9.23 10.47
N ALA A 501 2.89 8.57 9.91
CA ALA A 501 1.49 8.82 10.28
C ALA A 501 1.21 8.50 11.77
N LEU A 502 1.77 7.43 12.31
CA LEU A 502 1.66 7.08 13.73
C LEU A 502 2.35 8.10 14.64
N ARG A 503 3.50 8.63 14.22
CA ARG A 503 4.19 9.70 14.95
C ARG A 503 3.35 10.97 14.98
N VAL A 504 2.83 11.40 13.82
CA VAL A 504 1.95 12.58 13.71
C VAL A 504 0.67 12.40 14.55
N ALA A 505 0.09 11.19 14.57
CA ALA A 505 -1.08 10.87 15.38
C ALA A 505 -0.78 10.98 16.88
N ALA A 506 0.37 10.48 17.35
CA ALA A 506 0.79 10.63 18.74
C ALA A 506 0.97 12.11 19.13
N GLU A 507 1.62 12.90 18.28
CA GLU A 507 1.84 14.33 18.49
C GLU A 507 0.50 15.10 18.60
N HIS A 508 -0.46 14.81 17.72
CA HIS A 508 -1.80 15.42 17.75
C HIS A 508 -2.62 14.98 18.96
N ALA A 509 -2.37 13.79 19.52
CA ALA A 509 -2.95 13.33 20.78
C ALA A 509 -2.22 13.89 22.03
N GLY A 510 -1.21 14.74 21.87
CA GLY A 510 -0.41 15.28 22.96
C GLY A 510 0.53 14.27 23.63
N ALA A 511 0.81 13.13 22.99
CA ALA A 511 1.69 12.08 23.47
C ALA A 511 3.02 12.07 22.73
N LYS A 512 4.07 11.52 23.38
CA LYS A 512 5.35 11.29 22.70
C LYS A 512 5.28 10.05 21.81
N PRO A 513 6.07 10.00 20.74
CA PRO A 513 6.19 8.79 19.93
C PRO A 513 6.53 7.56 20.79
N GLY A 514 5.73 6.50 20.64
CA GLY A 514 5.89 5.24 21.37
C GLY A 514 5.25 5.18 22.77
N GLU A 515 4.63 6.24 23.27
CA GLU A 515 3.84 6.22 24.51
C GLU A 515 2.49 5.55 24.35
N LEU A 516 1.83 5.77 23.19
CA LEU A 516 0.55 5.15 22.87
C LEU A 516 0.76 3.75 22.30
N ALA A 517 -0.10 2.82 22.71
CA ALA A 517 -0.14 1.51 22.07
C ALA A 517 -0.74 1.63 20.66
N ILE A 518 -0.36 0.75 19.76
CA ILE A 518 -0.94 0.71 18.41
C ILE A 518 -1.90 -0.48 18.34
N ARG A 519 -3.17 -0.19 18.01
CA ARG A 519 -4.22 -1.21 17.87
C ARG A 519 -4.81 -1.18 16.48
N THR A 520 -4.80 -2.30 15.79
CA THR A 520 -5.60 -2.47 14.56
C THR A 520 -7.05 -2.69 14.96
N LEU A 521 -7.96 -1.96 14.35
CA LEU A 521 -9.40 -2.05 14.61
C LEU A 521 -10.11 -2.68 13.40
N PRO A 522 -11.16 -3.49 13.63
CA PRO A 522 -11.69 -3.90 14.92
C PRO A 522 -10.83 -4.99 15.59
N GLN A 523 -10.71 -4.95 16.90
CA GLN A 523 -10.21 -6.07 17.68
C GLN A 523 -11.37 -7.00 18.03
N MET A 524 -11.89 -7.76 17.08
CA MET A 524 -12.88 -8.77 17.37
C MET A 524 -12.23 -10.13 17.56
N PRO A 525 -12.50 -10.84 18.69
CA PRO A 525 -12.24 -12.26 18.76
C PRO A 525 -12.91 -12.96 17.56
N TRP A 526 -12.22 -13.89 16.94
CA TRP A 526 -12.74 -14.59 15.75
C TRP A 526 -14.11 -15.26 15.98
N LEU A 527 -14.43 -15.64 17.23
CA LEU A 527 -15.73 -16.19 17.62
C LEU A 527 -16.85 -15.15 17.58
N ASP A 528 -16.57 -13.88 17.84
CA ASP A 528 -17.57 -12.83 17.81
C ASP A 528 -17.92 -12.40 16.38
N GLN A 529 -17.01 -12.67 15.41
CA GLN A 529 -17.31 -12.49 13.97
C GLN A 529 -18.37 -13.49 13.45
N LEU A 530 -18.62 -14.58 14.19
CA LEU A 530 -19.63 -15.58 13.84
C LEU A 530 -21.01 -15.29 14.48
N ARG A 531 -21.10 -14.29 15.38
CA ARG A 531 -22.37 -13.90 15.97
C ARG A 531 -23.12 -12.91 15.08
N PRO A 532 -24.43 -13.10 14.87
CA PRO A 532 -25.24 -12.09 14.21
C PRO A 532 -25.12 -10.75 14.97
N PRO A 533 -24.98 -9.62 14.26
CA PRO A 533 -24.93 -8.32 14.92
C PRO A 533 -26.27 -7.99 15.58
N GLU A 534 -26.23 -7.42 16.77
CA GLU A 534 -27.42 -6.95 17.47
C GLU A 534 -27.91 -5.60 16.93
N SER A 535 -27.00 -4.81 16.29
CA SER A 535 -27.28 -3.49 15.74
C SER A 535 -26.30 -3.16 14.60
N SER A 536 -26.75 -2.36 13.63
CA SER A 536 -25.92 -1.82 12.55
C SER A 536 -25.00 -0.67 13.01
N GLU A 537 -25.13 -0.19 14.24
CA GLU A 537 -24.37 0.96 14.73
C GLU A 537 -22.89 0.63 14.96
N THR A 538 -22.59 -0.54 15.49
CA THR A 538 -21.22 -0.97 15.82
C THR A 538 -20.71 -2.15 15.02
N HIS A 539 -21.56 -2.82 14.25
CA HIS A 539 -21.23 -4.02 13.50
C HIS A 539 -21.87 -4.00 12.12
N ALA A 540 -21.07 -4.06 11.08
CA ALA A 540 -21.53 -4.41 9.75
C ALA A 540 -21.05 -5.84 9.44
N SER A 541 -21.93 -6.82 9.58
CA SER A 541 -21.61 -8.21 9.24
C SER A 541 -21.88 -8.47 7.78
N ALA A 542 -20.85 -8.89 7.05
CA ALA A 542 -21.03 -9.55 5.78
C ALA A 542 -20.77 -11.05 5.97
N VAL A 543 -21.82 -11.83 6.08
CA VAL A 543 -21.74 -13.28 5.96
C VAL A 543 -22.32 -13.64 4.59
N GLY A 544 -21.47 -13.68 3.57
CA GLY A 544 -21.85 -14.07 2.23
C GLY A 544 -20.66 -14.05 1.27
N TRP A 545 -20.65 -14.97 0.31
CA TRP A 545 -19.75 -14.93 -0.82
C TRP A 545 -20.51 -14.32 -2.00
N ASP A 546 -19.95 -13.27 -2.61
CA ASP A 546 -20.49 -12.76 -3.88
C ASP A 546 -20.06 -13.70 -5.01
N LEU A 547 -20.89 -14.73 -5.24
CA LEU A 547 -20.79 -15.67 -6.35
C LEU A 547 -21.72 -15.28 -7.52
N GLY A 548 -22.29 -14.08 -7.46
CA GLY A 548 -23.16 -13.56 -8.51
C GLY A 548 -22.41 -13.25 -9.81
N PRO A 549 -23.14 -13.02 -10.92
CA PRO A 549 -22.55 -12.68 -12.22
C PRO A 549 -21.57 -11.50 -12.16
N ASP A 550 -21.86 -10.49 -11.32
CA ASP A 550 -20.99 -9.32 -11.14
C ASP A 550 -19.67 -9.67 -10.42
N GLY A 551 -19.72 -10.58 -9.46
CA GLY A 551 -18.52 -11.08 -8.78
C GLY A 551 -17.61 -11.87 -9.73
N LEU A 552 -18.22 -12.72 -10.58
CA LEU A 552 -17.50 -13.47 -11.63
C LEU A 552 -16.93 -12.55 -12.70
N PHE A 553 -17.68 -11.53 -13.12
CA PHE A 553 -17.21 -10.53 -14.09
C PHE A 553 -16.01 -9.75 -13.54
N ARG A 554 -16.08 -9.28 -12.29
CA ARG A 554 -14.95 -8.61 -11.61
C ARG A 554 -13.73 -9.51 -11.50
N ALA A 555 -13.92 -10.80 -11.22
CA ALA A 555 -12.84 -11.78 -11.18
C ALA A 555 -12.18 -11.97 -12.56
N ALA A 556 -12.99 -12.11 -13.61
CA ALA A 556 -12.51 -12.23 -14.99
C ALA A 556 -11.79 -10.95 -15.45
N ALA A 557 -12.33 -9.77 -15.12
CA ALA A 557 -11.70 -8.50 -15.42
C ALA A 557 -10.31 -8.38 -14.75
N ARG A 558 -10.17 -8.77 -13.48
CA ARG A 558 -8.87 -8.78 -12.79
C ARG A 558 -7.88 -9.76 -13.40
N MET A 559 -8.32 -10.95 -13.86
CA MET A 559 -7.42 -11.88 -14.55
C MET A 559 -6.86 -11.28 -15.85
N LEU A 560 -7.55 -10.33 -16.45
CA LEU A 560 -7.13 -9.59 -17.63
C LEU A 560 -6.38 -8.28 -17.29
N GLY A 561 -6.06 -8.05 -16.00
CA GLY A 561 -5.42 -6.83 -15.55
C GLY A 561 -6.36 -5.59 -15.55
N MET A 562 -7.67 -5.82 -15.55
CA MET A 562 -8.69 -4.76 -15.50
C MET A 562 -9.30 -4.67 -14.11
N GLU A 563 -9.40 -3.46 -13.57
CA GLU A 563 -10.26 -3.20 -12.41
C GLU A 563 -11.63 -2.72 -12.90
N ALA A 564 -12.68 -3.49 -12.62
CA ALA A 564 -14.04 -3.07 -12.94
C ALA A 564 -14.42 -1.85 -12.07
N PRO A 565 -14.95 -0.76 -12.64
CA PRO A 565 -15.37 0.41 -11.88
C PRO A 565 -16.37 0.01 -10.79
N ALA A 566 -16.08 0.37 -9.54
CA ALA A 566 -16.94 0.08 -8.39
C ALA A 566 -17.90 1.23 -8.07
N GLY A 567 -17.77 2.36 -8.77
CA GLY A 567 -18.59 3.56 -8.59
C GLY A 567 -18.02 4.75 -9.36
N VAL A 568 -18.69 5.89 -9.24
CA VAL A 568 -18.34 7.10 -10.01
C VAL A 568 -17.04 7.78 -9.58
N LEU A 569 -16.56 7.48 -8.39
CA LEU A 569 -15.26 7.92 -7.90
C LEU A 569 -14.25 6.76 -7.97
N SER A 570 -14.16 6.08 -9.09
CA SER A 570 -13.17 5.02 -9.30
C SER A 570 -11.94 5.56 -10.01
N LEU A 571 -10.79 5.00 -9.65
CA LEU A 571 -9.60 4.94 -10.47
C LEU A 571 -9.52 3.50 -11.00
N PRO A 572 -10.22 3.13 -12.10
CA PRO A 572 -10.27 1.76 -12.59
C PRO A 572 -8.96 1.30 -13.22
N TRP A 573 -7.97 2.15 -13.18
CA TRP A 573 -6.65 1.93 -13.73
C TRP A 573 -5.59 2.45 -12.76
N THR A 574 -4.76 1.56 -12.30
CA THR A 574 -3.46 1.90 -11.73
C THR A 574 -2.43 1.79 -12.85
N PRO A 575 -1.62 2.84 -13.11
CA PRO A 575 -0.57 2.73 -14.10
C PRO A 575 0.31 1.53 -13.76
N HIS A 576 0.49 0.61 -14.71
CA HIS A 576 1.53 -0.40 -14.59
C HIS A 576 2.88 0.31 -14.69
N ILE A 577 3.34 0.81 -13.56
CA ILE A 577 4.65 1.46 -13.43
C ILE A 577 5.65 0.34 -13.15
N ARG A 578 6.59 0.16 -14.07
CA ARG A 578 7.75 -0.71 -13.89
C ARG A 578 8.95 0.17 -13.56
N SER A 579 9.62 -0.23 -12.53
CA SER A 579 10.87 0.40 -12.07
C SER A 579 12.07 -0.44 -12.47
#